data_de19814aa8683e6a535120ac4c175070
#
_entry.id   de19814aa8683e6a535120ac4c175070
#
_cell.length_a   1.000
_cell.length_b   1.000
_cell.length_c   1.000
_cell.angle_alpha   90.00
_cell.angle_beta   90.00
_cell.angle_gamma   90.00
#
_symmetry.space_group_name_H-M   'P 1'
#
loop_
_entity.id
_entity.type
_entity.pdbx_description
1 polymer ?
#
loop_
_entity_poly.entity_id
_entity_poly.type
_entity_poly.pdbx_seq_one_letter_code
_entity_poly.pdbx_strand_id
1 'polypeptide(L)'
;MATPSSNTTSFGGLAKRLVNEGLVDAAVMQKALIESQREQASLISYLVKNKIAKASQVAWLMADEFGDPLFDLDALDFDLIPKEHIDEKIVKQYNALPIFKRGKRLFVAMGDPTRLDAIDAIRF
;
A
#
# COMPACT_ATOMS: atom_id res chain seq x y z
N MET A 1 0.45 13.23 -39.63
CA MET A 1 1.10 12.44 -38.58
C MET A 1 0.11 12.27 -37.44
N ALA A 2 -0.45 11.09 -37.29
CA ALA A 2 -1.34 10.85 -36.18
C ALA A 2 -0.48 10.84 -34.92
N THR A 3 -0.63 11.84 -34.07
CA THR A 3 -0.22 11.72 -32.69
C THR A 3 -0.90 10.47 -32.16
N PRO A 4 -0.16 9.53 -31.55
CA PRO A 4 -0.82 8.48 -30.83
C PRO A 4 -1.77 9.19 -29.88
N SER A 5 -3.06 8.98 -30.07
CA SER A 5 -4.00 9.35 -29.03
C SER A 5 -3.49 8.67 -27.79
N SER A 6 -2.86 9.46 -26.93
CA SER A 6 -2.62 9.04 -25.59
C SER A 6 -4.02 8.70 -25.08
N ASN A 7 -4.39 7.44 -25.13
CA ASN A 7 -5.34 6.91 -24.19
C ASN A 7 -4.67 7.13 -22.84
N THR A 8 -4.68 8.36 -22.40
CA THR A 8 -4.46 8.73 -21.04
C THR A 8 -5.64 8.15 -20.30
N THR A 9 -5.56 6.84 -20.09
CA THR A 9 -6.32 6.21 -19.04
C THR A 9 -5.93 7.02 -17.82
N SER A 10 -6.87 7.82 -17.35
CA SER A 10 -6.65 8.70 -16.22
C SER A 10 -6.41 7.80 -15.01
N PHE A 11 -5.15 7.48 -14.73
CA PHE A 11 -4.79 6.78 -13.52
C PHE A 11 -5.11 7.67 -12.33
N GLY A 12 -5.88 7.16 -11.39
CA GLY A 12 -6.12 7.86 -10.13
C GLY A 12 -4.91 7.79 -9.21
N GLY A 13 -4.71 8.82 -8.41
CA GLY A 13 -3.86 8.85 -7.23
C GLY A 13 -2.50 8.18 -7.35
N LEU A 14 -2.33 7.10 -6.62
CA LEU A 14 -1.06 6.36 -6.51
C LEU A 14 -0.61 5.75 -7.84
N ALA A 15 -1.52 5.19 -8.62
CA ALA A 15 -1.18 4.59 -9.91
C ALA A 15 -0.58 5.62 -10.86
N LYS A 16 -1.16 6.81 -10.91
CA LYS A 16 -0.65 7.94 -11.70
C LYS A 16 0.75 8.33 -11.25
N ARG A 17 0.97 8.40 -9.95
CA ARG A 17 2.26 8.78 -9.41
C ARG A 17 3.34 7.75 -9.69
N LEU A 18 3.05 6.46 -9.54
CA LEU A 18 3.98 5.38 -9.88
C LEU A 18 4.43 5.44 -11.35
N VAL A 19 3.51 5.76 -12.24
CA VAL A 19 3.81 5.91 -13.68
C VAL A 19 4.64 7.18 -13.92
N ASN A 20 4.27 8.31 -13.33
CA ASN A 20 4.97 9.58 -13.51
C ASN A 20 6.40 9.55 -12.97
N GLU A 21 6.63 8.83 -11.88
CA GLU A 21 7.97 8.64 -11.30
C GLU A 21 8.81 7.58 -12.05
N GLY A 22 8.24 6.97 -13.07
CA GLY A 22 8.94 5.97 -13.86
C GLY A 22 9.14 4.62 -13.18
N LEU A 23 8.44 4.36 -12.08
CA LEU A 23 8.55 3.09 -11.35
C LEU A 23 7.77 1.96 -12.02
N VAL A 24 6.72 2.29 -12.76
CA VAL A 24 5.90 1.35 -13.51
C VAL A 24 5.55 1.96 -14.86
N ASP A 25 5.70 1.19 -15.92
CA ASP A 25 5.26 1.58 -17.26
C ASP A 25 3.74 1.76 -17.32
N ALA A 26 3.26 2.74 -18.09
CA ALA A 26 1.84 3.02 -18.22
C ALA A 26 1.04 1.81 -18.73
N ALA A 27 1.56 1.09 -19.72
CA ALA A 27 0.94 -0.12 -20.25
C ALA A 27 0.89 -1.24 -19.22
N VAL A 28 1.96 -1.42 -18.45
CA VAL A 28 2.05 -2.40 -17.38
C VAL A 28 1.09 -2.03 -16.24
N MET A 29 0.98 -0.76 -15.90
CA MET A 29 0.05 -0.27 -14.87
C MET A 29 -1.40 -0.55 -15.27
N GLN A 30 -1.76 -0.29 -16.52
CA GLN A 30 -3.10 -0.54 -17.02
C GLN A 30 -3.49 -2.01 -16.88
N LYS A 31 -2.58 -2.90 -17.27
CA LYS A 31 -2.76 -4.34 -17.09
C LYS A 31 -2.85 -4.74 -15.63
N ALA A 32 -2.00 -4.18 -14.79
CA ALA A 32 -1.99 -4.45 -13.36
C ALA A 32 -3.30 -4.03 -12.68
N LEU A 33 -3.88 -2.91 -13.07
CA LEU A 33 -5.18 -2.47 -12.56
C LEU A 33 -6.29 -3.48 -12.89
N ILE A 34 -6.30 -3.97 -14.11
CA ILE A 34 -7.30 -4.96 -14.55
C ILE A 34 -7.11 -6.29 -13.80
N GLU A 35 -5.89 -6.80 -13.77
CA GLU A 35 -5.59 -8.10 -13.15
C GLU A 35 -5.76 -8.08 -11.64
N SER A 36 -5.40 -7.00 -10.97
CA SER A 36 -5.59 -6.88 -9.52
C SER A 36 -7.07 -6.88 -9.13
N GLN A 37 -7.91 -6.22 -9.91
CA GLN A 37 -9.36 -6.26 -9.71
C GLN A 37 -9.92 -7.67 -9.96
N ARG A 38 -9.43 -8.34 -10.98
CA ARG A 38 -9.83 -9.70 -11.30
C ARG A 38 -9.48 -10.69 -10.19
N GLU A 39 -8.29 -10.54 -9.60
CA GLU A 39 -7.83 -11.36 -8.49
C GLU A 39 -8.39 -10.92 -7.14
N GLN A 40 -9.16 -9.83 -7.09
CA GLN A 40 -9.65 -9.21 -5.86
C GLN A 40 -8.52 -8.83 -4.89
N ALA A 41 -7.35 -8.52 -5.44
CA ALA A 41 -6.19 -8.07 -4.68
C ALA A 41 -6.04 -6.55 -4.73
N SER A 42 -5.37 -5.96 -3.75
CA SER A 42 -4.99 -4.57 -3.83
C SER A 42 -3.95 -4.36 -4.94
N LEU A 43 -3.98 -3.20 -5.60
CA LEU A 43 -3.02 -2.87 -6.64
C LEU A 43 -1.58 -2.99 -6.14
N ILE A 44 -1.30 -2.49 -4.94
CA ILE A 44 0.03 -2.52 -4.35
C ILE A 44 0.50 -3.95 -4.12
N SER A 45 -0.35 -4.78 -3.53
CA SER A 45 -0.03 -6.20 -3.32
C SER A 45 0.25 -6.91 -4.64
N TYR A 46 -0.53 -6.62 -5.67
CA TYR A 46 -0.32 -7.17 -7.00
C TYR A 46 1.04 -6.76 -7.59
N LEU A 47 1.36 -5.47 -7.56
CA LEU A 47 2.61 -4.94 -8.11
C LEU A 47 3.84 -5.52 -7.41
N VAL A 48 3.80 -5.62 -6.10
CA VAL A 48 4.92 -6.13 -5.29
C VAL A 48 5.06 -7.65 -5.46
N LYS A 49 3.97 -8.38 -5.38
CA LYS A 49 3.95 -9.84 -5.52
C LYS A 49 4.48 -10.29 -6.89
N ASN A 50 4.11 -9.59 -7.95
CA ASN A 50 4.53 -9.90 -9.31
C ASN A 50 5.86 -9.25 -9.70
N LYS A 51 6.56 -8.64 -8.75
CA LYS A 51 7.86 -8.00 -8.94
C LYS A 51 7.87 -6.89 -10.01
N ILE A 52 6.71 -6.27 -10.23
CA ILE A 52 6.55 -5.13 -11.13
C ILE A 52 7.14 -3.87 -10.49
N ALA A 53 6.95 -3.71 -9.19
CA ALA A 53 7.52 -2.63 -8.41
C ALA A 53 8.18 -3.17 -7.14
N LYS A 54 9.23 -2.50 -6.67
CA LYS A 54 9.88 -2.85 -5.41
C LYS A 54 9.07 -2.32 -4.24
N ALA A 55 8.87 -3.16 -3.23
CA ALA A 55 8.11 -2.80 -2.03
C ALA A 55 8.66 -1.53 -1.35
N SER A 56 9.99 -1.41 -1.25
CA SER A 56 10.64 -0.24 -0.64
C SER A 56 10.36 1.06 -1.40
N GLN A 57 10.36 1.02 -2.73
CA GLN A 57 10.07 2.20 -3.56
C GLN A 57 8.60 2.61 -3.46
N VAL A 58 7.70 1.63 -3.48
CA VAL A 58 6.26 1.87 -3.32
C VAL A 58 5.98 2.45 -1.94
N ALA A 59 6.55 1.90 -0.90
CA ALA A 59 6.38 2.38 0.47
C ALA A 59 6.87 3.82 0.65
N TRP A 60 8.04 4.14 0.09
CA TRP A 60 8.56 5.51 0.13
C TRP A 60 7.64 6.50 -0.59
N LEU A 61 7.17 6.11 -1.78
CA LEU A 61 6.28 6.96 -2.57
C LEU A 61 4.96 7.21 -1.86
N MET A 62 4.41 6.18 -1.22
CA MET A 62 3.16 6.29 -0.45
C MET A 62 3.32 7.16 0.78
N ALA A 63 4.41 7.01 1.50
CA ALA A 63 4.72 7.85 2.65
C ALA A 63 4.79 9.34 2.24
N ASP A 64 5.43 9.62 1.12
CA ASP A 64 5.52 10.97 0.58
C ASP A 64 4.16 11.51 0.11
N GLU A 65 3.38 10.69 -0.60
CA GLU A 65 2.08 11.08 -1.13
C GLU A 65 1.05 11.37 -0.05
N PHE A 66 1.00 10.55 0.98
CA PHE A 66 -0.03 10.64 2.03
C PHE A 66 0.46 11.34 3.30
N GLY A 67 1.73 11.74 3.34
CA GLY A 67 2.30 12.39 4.51
C GLY A 67 2.46 11.48 5.72
N ASP A 68 2.40 10.18 5.54
CA ASP A 68 2.59 9.20 6.61
C ASP A 68 4.07 8.87 6.78
N PRO A 69 4.56 8.70 8.01
CA PRO A 69 5.93 8.28 8.22
C PRO A 69 6.21 6.89 7.67
N LEU A 70 7.36 6.74 7.01
CA LEU A 70 7.85 5.43 6.61
C LEU A 70 8.43 4.72 7.83
N PHE A 71 7.99 3.49 8.08
CA PHE A 71 8.44 2.69 9.20
C PHE A 71 9.25 1.47 8.72
N ASP A 72 10.42 1.29 9.30
CA ASP A 72 11.27 0.13 9.05
C ASP A 72 10.89 -1.00 10.02
N LEU A 73 10.22 -2.03 9.50
CA LEU A 73 9.82 -3.18 10.31
C LEU A 73 11.02 -3.98 10.85
N ASP A 74 12.17 -3.93 10.19
CA ASP A 74 13.38 -4.60 10.67
C ASP A 74 13.94 -3.96 11.94
N ALA A 75 13.61 -2.69 12.17
CA ALA A 75 13.97 -1.97 13.39
C ALA A 75 12.97 -2.20 14.55
N LEU A 76 11.90 -2.95 14.32
CA LEU A 76 10.85 -3.18 15.30
C LEU A 76 11.30 -4.17 16.38
N ASP A 77 11.11 -3.78 17.63
CA ASP A 77 11.23 -4.69 18.77
C ASP A 77 9.89 -5.41 18.98
N PHE A 78 9.85 -6.68 18.64
CA PHE A 78 8.64 -7.49 18.74
C PHE A 78 8.13 -7.64 20.18
N ASP A 79 8.98 -7.48 21.18
CA ASP A 79 8.58 -7.53 22.58
C ASP A 79 7.76 -6.32 23.00
N LEU A 80 7.88 -5.21 22.27
CA LEU A 80 7.15 -3.97 22.52
C LEU A 80 5.82 -3.87 21.79
N ILE A 81 5.51 -4.82 20.92
CA ILE A 81 4.25 -4.84 20.20
C ILE A 81 3.07 -5.05 21.16
N PRO A 82 2.00 -4.24 21.07
CA PRO A 82 0.81 -4.43 21.91
C PRO A 82 0.02 -5.66 21.45
N LYS A 83 0.38 -6.82 21.98
CA LYS A 83 -0.16 -8.12 21.56
C LYS A 83 -1.67 -8.26 21.79
N GLU A 84 -2.21 -7.55 22.77
CA GLU A 84 -3.65 -7.52 23.05
C GLU A 84 -4.48 -6.88 21.93
N HIS A 85 -3.86 -6.12 21.05
CA HIS A 85 -4.51 -5.47 19.90
C HIS A 85 -4.26 -6.20 18.59
N ILE A 86 -3.55 -7.33 18.63
CA ILE A 86 -3.24 -8.11 17.43
C ILE A 86 -4.33 -9.15 17.19
N ASP A 87 -4.99 -9.04 16.04
CA ASP A 87 -5.84 -10.10 15.48
C ASP A 87 -5.17 -10.60 14.20
N GLU A 88 -4.78 -11.86 14.19
CA GLU A 88 -4.08 -12.46 13.04
C GLU A 88 -4.89 -12.38 11.76
N LYS A 89 -6.21 -12.49 11.83
CA LYS A 89 -7.09 -12.37 10.66
C LYS A 89 -7.02 -10.99 10.06
N ILE A 90 -7.06 -9.95 10.90
CA ILE A 90 -6.97 -8.55 10.48
C ILE A 90 -5.59 -8.27 9.90
N VAL A 91 -4.53 -8.72 10.55
CA VAL A 91 -3.15 -8.56 10.06
C VAL A 91 -2.99 -9.15 8.67
N LYS A 92 -3.46 -10.37 8.45
CA LYS A 92 -3.34 -11.06 7.17
C LYS A 92 -4.25 -10.45 6.10
N GLN A 93 -5.47 -10.09 6.47
CA GLN A 93 -6.46 -9.57 5.52
C GLN A 93 -6.11 -8.17 5.02
N TYR A 94 -5.61 -7.32 5.89
CA TYR A 94 -5.39 -5.89 5.60
C TYR A 94 -3.92 -5.49 5.50
N ASN A 95 -2.98 -6.41 5.73
CA ASN A 95 -1.55 -6.09 5.84
C ASN A 95 -1.30 -4.93 6.80
N ALA A 96 -1.91 -5.01 7.98
CA ALA A 96 -1.85 -3.98 9.01
C ALA A 96 -1.42 -4.60 10.33
N LEU A 97 -0.39 -4.05 10.95
CA LEU A 97 0.17 -4.55 12.20
C LEU A 97 0.22 -3.43 13.24
N PRO A 98 -0.47 -3.59 14.39
CA PRO A 98 -0.26 -2.70 15.51
C PRO A 98 1.18 -2.81 16.02
N ILE A 99 1.91 -1.69 16.05
CA ILE A 99 3.34 -1.71 16.39
C ILE A 99 3.65 -1.03 17.71
N PHE A 100 2.80 -0.10 18.14
CA PHE A 100 3.08 0.71 19.31
C PHE A 100 1.81 1.32 19.86
N LYS A 101 1.69 1.40 21.18
CA LYS A 101 0.59 2.08 21.86
C LYS A 101 1.13 3.14 22.80
N ARG A 102 0.61 4.34 22.69
CA ARG A 102 0.93 5.45 23.58
C ARG A 102 -0.36 6.11 24.07
N GLY A 103 -0.71 5.89 25.34
CA GLY A 103 -1.98 6.34 25.89
C GLY A 103 -3.16 5.71 25.16
N LYS A 104 -4.03 6.53 24.61
CA LYS A 104 -5.20 6.09 23.82
C LYS A 104 -4.91 5.97 22.33
N ARG A 105 -3.67 6.20 21.90
CA ARG A 105 -3.28 6.14 20.49
C ARG A 105 -2.60 4.81 20.18
N LEU A 106 -3.11 4.15 19.17
CA LEU A 106 -2.51 2.95 18.61
C LEU A 106 -1.85 3.31 17.27
N PHE A 107 -0.55 3.03 17.17
CA PHE A 107 0.19 3.19 15.93
C PHE A 107 0.17 1.88 15.17
N VAL A 108 -0.25 1.94 13.90
CA VAL A 108 -0.42 0.77 13.06
C VAL A 108 0.45 0.92 11.81
N ALA A 109 1.30 -0.06 11.55
CA ALA A 109 2.01 -0.16 10.28
C ALA A 109 1.06 -0.75 9.24
N MET A 110 0.95 -0.11 8.10
CA MET A 110 0.08 -0.54 7.01
C MET A 110 0.86 -0.64 5.70
N GLY A 111 0.59 -1.69 4.97
CA GLY A 111 1.12 -1.82 3.61
C GLY A 111 0.43 -0.89 2.62
N ASP A 112 -0.82 -0.54 2.88
CA ASP A 112 -1.62 0.37 2.06
C ASP A 112 -2.40 1.34 2.94
N PRO A 113 -1.95 2.60 3.10
CA PRO A 113 -2.62 3.58 3.95
C PRO A 113 -3.95 4.08 3.38
N THR A 114 -4.28 3.74 2.14
CA THR A 114 -5.57 4.09 1.54
C THR A 114 -6.72 3.17 1.99
N ARG A 115 -6.41 2.06 2.65
CA ARG A 115 -7.39 1.10 3.13
C ARG A 115 -8.09 1.58 4.41
N LEU A 116 -9.11 2.43 4.24
CA LEU A 116 -9.91 2.93 5.36
C LEU A 116 -10.69 1.83 6.08
N ASP A 117 -11.08 0.79 5.35
CA ASP A 117 -11.72 -0.40 5.91
C ASP A 117 -10.82 -1.13 6.92
N ALA A 118 -9.52 -1.14 6.69
CA ALA A 118 -8.56 -1.70 7.65
C ALA A 118 -8.52 -0.91 8.95
N ILE A 119 -8.55 0.42 8.87
CA ILE A 119 -8.57 1.29 10.04
C ILE A 119 -9.83 1.06 10.86
N ASP A 120 -10.97 0.96 10.21
CA ASP A 120 -12.25 0.70 10.87
C ASP A 120 -12.27 -0.69 11.53
N ALA A 121 -11.71 -1.71 10.86
CA ALA A 121 -11.60 -3.05 11.40
C ALA A 121 -10.73 -3.12 12.68
N ILE A 122 -9.66 -2.31 12.73
CA ILE A 122 -8.74 -2.27 13.89
C ILE A 122 -9.36 -1.53 15.07
N ARG A 123 -10.18 -0.50 14.81
CA ARG A 123 -10.85 0.27 15.87
C ARG A 123 -11.86 -0.55 16.67
N PHE A 124 -12.37 -1.56 16.09
CA PHE A 124 -13.33 -2.47 16.69
C PHE A 124 -12.68 -3.83 17.00
#